data_08c295fbc62dfeef73b68b82b4da6cee
#
_entry.id   08c295fbc62dfeef73b68b82b4da6cee
#
_cell.length_a   1.000
_cell.length_b   1.000
_cell.length_c   1.000
_cell.angle_alpha   90.00
_cell.angle_beta   90.00
_cell.angle_gamma   90.00
#
_symmetry.space_group_name_H-M   'P 1'
#
loop_
_entity.id
_entity.type
_entity.pdbx_description
1 polymer ?
#
loop_
_entity_poly.entity_id
_entity_poly.type
_entity_poly.pdbx_seq_one_letter_code
_entity_poly.pdbx_strand_id
1 'polypeptide(L)'
;HPASFLDLMQNFTLFQPVDGRLIKKVARYQQYRAVNKVMERLMNGTTRKEKSGVVWHTQGSGKSLTMVMLAVKMRRDPELKQYKLVFVTDRTQLDGQLSKTFRDAQNETIYNAGSVAELKELLSKDSSDIVTAMVQKFQEAEQEGDFTDLNPSDKIIVLADEAHRTQFGGLAMTINAALPN
;
A
#
# COMPACT_ATOMS: atom_id res chain seq x y z
N HIS A 1 -12.23 -13.26 21.17
CA HIS A 1 -12.34 -12.07 22.02
C HIS A 1 -13.24 -11.03 21.31
N PRO A 2 -14.15 -10.33 22.03
CA PRO A 2 -15.08 -9.37 21.41
C PRO A 2 -14.38 -8.29 20.59
N ALA A 3 -13.27 -7.74 21.06
CA ALA A 3 -12.49 -6.73 20.33
C ALA A 3 -11.97 -7.24 18.99
N SER A 4 -11.49 -8.49 18.91
CA SER A 4 -11.04 -9.09 17.65
C SER A 4 -12.19 -9.32 16.67
N PHE A 5 -13.38 -9.62 17.18
CA PHE A 5 -14.56 -9.77 16.35
C PHE A 5 -15.01 -8.42 15.76
N LEU A 6 -15.03 -7.37 16.57
CA LEU A 6 -15.36 -6.02 16.11
C LEU A 6 -14.33 -5.51 15.10
N ASP A 7 -13.05 -5.73 15.34
CA ASP A 7 -11.97 -5.40 14.39
C ASP A 7 -12.15 -6.14 13.06
N LEU A 8 -12.48 -7.45 13.11
CA LEU A 8 -12.75 -8.25 11.91
C LEU A 8 -13.93 -7.68 11.10
N MET A 9 -15.01 -7.35 11.78
CA MET A 9 -16.19 -6.78 11.13
C MET A 9 -15.91 -5.40 10.53
N GLN A 10 -15.18 -4.55 11.25
CA GLN A 10 -14.91 -3.19 10.84
C GLN A 10 -13.85 -3.08 9.76
N ASN A 11 -12.70 -3.74 9.92
CA ASN A 11 -11.52 -3.51 9.10
C ASN A 11 -11.22 -4.64 8.09
N PHE A 12 -11.79 -5.82 8.28
CA PHE A 12 -11.45 -7.02 7.51
C PHE A 12 -12.65 -7.63 6.78
N THR A 13 -13.73 -6.88 6.69
CA THR A 13 -14.90 -7.25 5.89
C THR A 13 -15.09 -6.19 4.79
N LEU A 14 -14.95 -6.62 3.54
CA LEU A 14 -15.08 -5.77 2.36
C LEU A 14 -16.25 -6.24 1.50
N PHE A 15 -16.91 -5.31 0.85
CA PHE A 15 -17.97 -5.59 -0.12
C PHE A 15 -17.49 -5.17 -1.50
N GLN A 16 -17.58 -6.05 -2.48
CA GLN A 16 -17.20 -5.77 -3.85
C GLN A 16 -18.31 -6.15 -4.82
N PRO A 17 -18.70 -5.26 -5.72
CA PRO A 17 -19.59 -5.61 -6.82
C PRO A 17 -18.83 -6.48 -7.83
N VAL A 18 -19.35 -7.69 -8.08
CA VAL A 18 -18.85 -8.63 -9.09
C VAL A 18 -20.06 -9.10 -9.89
N ASP A 19 -20.05 -8.89 -11.20
CA ASP A 19 -21.13 -9.28 -12.11
C ASP A 19 -22.54 -8.86 -11.64
N GLY A 20 -22.64 -7.61 -11.18
CA GLY A 20 -23.89 -7.03 -10.67
C GLY A 20 -24.34 -7.52 -9.29
N ARG A 21 -23.56 -8.38 -8.63
CA ARG A 21 -23.84 -8.86 -7.28
C ARG A 21 -22.83 -8.31 -6.28
N LEU A 22 -23.30 -7.97 -5.11
CA LEU A 22 -22.41 -7.53 -4.01
C LEU A 22 -21.85 -8.76 -3.29
N ILE A 23 -20.55 -8.99 -3.43
CA ILE A 23 -19.85 -10.12 -2.79
C ILE A 23 -19.18 -9.61 -1.52
N LYS A 24 -19.47 -10.28 -0.40
CA LYS A 24 -18.81 -10.08 0.88
C LYS A 24 -17.50 -10.87 0.93
N LYS A 25 -16.38 -10.18 1.16
CA LYS A 25 -15.06 -10.77 1.37
C LYS A 25 -14.63 -10.54 2.80
N VAL A 26 -14.33 -11.63 3.51
CA VAL A 26 -13.84 -11.60 4.88
C VAL A 26 -12.40 -12.10 4.90
N ALA A 27 -11.54 -11.45 5.67
CA ALA A 27 -10.14 -11.86 5.81
C ALA A 27 -10.01 -13.30 6.30
N ARG A 28 -9.07 -14.03 5.71
CA ARG A 28 -8.58 -15.29 6.28
C ARG A 28 -7.71 -14.97 7.50
N TYR A 29 -7.57 -15.95 8.39
CA TYR A 29 -6.75 -15.80 9.61
C TYR A 29 -5.35 -15.25 9.34
N GLN A 30 -4.67 -15.74 8.29
CA GLN A 30 -3.32 -15.29 7.95
C GLN A 30 -3.30 -13.80 7.52
N GLN A 31 -4.32 -13.34 6.79
CA GLN A 31 -4.45 -11.96 6.37
C GLN A 31 -4.69 -11.05 7.58
N TYR A 32 -5.63 -11.44 8.44
CA TYR A 32 -5.92 -10.73 9.70
C TYR A 32 -4.65 -10.58 10.55
N ARG A 33 -3.93 -11.68 10.76
CA ARG A 33 -2.70 -11.69 11.55
C ARG A 33 -1.60 -10.84 10.91
N ALA A 34 -1.41 -10.94 9.59
CA ALA A 34 -0.40 -10.18 8.88
C ALA A 34 -0.64 -8.67 8.99
N VAL A 35 -1.87 -8.21 8.71
CA VAL A 35 -2.23 -6.79 8.81
C VAL A 35 -2.03 -6.27 10.23
N ASN A 36 -2.49 -7.00 11.26
CA ASN A 36 -2.31 -6.56 12.65
C ASN A 36 -0.84 -6.49 13.07
N LYS A 37 0.01 -7.42 12.61
CA LYS A 37 1.46 -7.34 12.86
C LYS A 37 2.12 -6.17 12.14
N VAL A 38 1.68 -5.83 10.93
CA VAL A 38 2.18 -4.64 10.23
C VAL A 38 1.77 -3.37 10.97
N MET A 39 0.50 -3.26 11.38
CA MET A 39 0.00 -2.14 12.18
C MET A 39 0.80 -1.96 13.47
N GLU A 40 0.97 -3.04 14.24
CA GLU A 40 1.75 -3.05 15.48
C GLU A 40 3.19 -2.55 15.23
N ARG A 41 3.82 -3.00 14.15
CA ARG A 41 5.18 -2.61 13.79
C ARG A 41 5.28 -1.14 13.38
N LEU A 42 4.31 -0.63 12.63
CA LEU A 42 4.25 0.77 12.24
C LEU A 42 4.05 1.70 13.42
N MET A 43 3.24 1.31 14.39
CA MET A 43 2.93 2.12 15.56
C MET A 43 4.04 2.08 16.62
N ASN A 44 4.69 0.94 16.84
CA ASN A 44 5.69 0.77 17.90
C ASN A 44 7.13 1.00 17.43
N GLY A 45 7.40 0.95 16.13
CA GLY A 45 8.74 1.19 15.60
C GLY A 45 9.14 2.66 15.72
N THR A 46 10.39 2.91 16.08
CA THR A 46 10.97 4.26 16.22
C THR A 46 11.82 4.66 15.02
N THR A 47 12.39 3.67 14.34
CA THR A 47 13.22 3.87 13.16
C THR A 47 12.54 3.31 11.91
N ARG A 48 12.94 3.82 10.73
CA ARG A 48 12.48 3.28 9.44
C ARG A 48 12.69 1.77 9.34
N LYS A 49 13.83 1.26 9.79
CA LYS A 49 14.14 -0.18 9.79
C LYS A 49 13.18 -0.98 10.69
N GLU A 50 12.81 -0.45 11.83
CA GLU A 50 11.87 -1.09 12.73
C GLU A 50 10.44 -1.08 12.18
N LYS A 51 10.05 -0.01 11.49
CA LYS A 51 8.75 0.10 10.81
C LYS A 51 8.67 -0.76 9.53
N SER A 52 9.81 -1.08 8.91
CA SER A 52 9.89 -1.87 7.67
C SER A 52 9.79 -3.37 7.92
N GLY A 53 9.35 -4.11 6.92
CA GLY A 53 9.30 -5.58 7.01
C GLY A 53 8.82 -6.26 5.74
N VAL A 54 8.83 -7.58 5.78
CA VAL A 54 8.34 -8.43 4.69
C VAL A 54 7.19 -9.29 5.20
N VAL A 55 6.10 -9.30 4.45
CA VAL A 55 4.97 -10.18 4.68
C VAL A 55 5.05 -11.33 3.69
N TRP A 56 5.36 -12.51 4.20
CA TRP A 56 5.45 -13.72 3.38
C TRP A 56 4.11 -14.43 3.29
N HIS A 57 3.57 -14.52 2.09
CA HIS A 57 2.36 -15.27 1.78
C HIS A 57 2.59 -16.18 0.59
N THR A 58 2.02 -17.39 0.61
CA THR A 58 2.03 -18.29 -0.54
C THR A 58 1.30 -17.69 -1.73
N GLN A 59 1.65 -18.12 -2.93
CA GLN A 59 0.94 -17.70 -4.14
C GLN A 59 -0.56 -18.08 -4.06
N GLY A 60 -1.44 -17.20 -4.51
CA GLY A 60 -2.90 -17.43 -4.44
C GLY A 60 -3.52 -17.24 -3.05
N SER A 61 -2.77 -16.86 -2.03
CA SER A 61 -3.30 -16.63 -0.66
C SER A 61 -4.05 -15.32 -0.49
N GLY A 62 -4.10 -14.45 -1.52
CA GLY A 62 -4.79 -13.16 -1.48
C GLY A 62 -3.91 -12.02 -0.96
N LYS A 63 -2.63 -11.96 -1.35
CA LYS A 63 -1.69 -10.86 -1.01
C LYS A 63 -2.28 -9.48 -1.32
N SER A 64 -2.80 -9.30 -2.53
CA SER A 64 -3.42 -8.02 -2.93
C SER A 64 -4.57 -7.61 -2.00
N LEU A 65 -5.41 -8.57 -1.60
CA LEU A 65 -6.49 -8.29 -0.66
C LEU A 65 -5.97 -7.94 0.74
N THR A 66 -4.86 -8.55 1.15
CA THR A 66 -4.17 -8.21 2.42
C THR A 66 -3.68 -6.76 2.39
N MET A 67 -3.09 -6.30 1.28
CA MET A 67 -2.66 -4.92 1.10
C MET A 67 -3.84 -3.94 1.14
N VAL A 68 -4.95 -4.29 0.49
CA VAL A 68 -6.20 -3.48 0.55
C VAL A 68 -6.71 -3.37 1.98
N MET A 69 -6.78 -4.49 2.72
CA MET A 69 -7.24 -4.48 4.12
C MET A 69 -6.31 -3.69 5.03
N LEU A 70 -5.01 -3.75 4.80
CA LEU A 70 -4.02 -2.92 5.51
C LEU A 70 -4.31 -1.43 5.27
N ALA A 71 -4.46 -1.02 4.02
CA ALA A 71 -4.74 0.37 3.69
C ALA A 71 -6.07 0.86 4.31
N VAL A 72 -7.13 0.04 4.25
CA VAL A 72 -8.41 0.36 4.91
C VAL A 72 -8.23 0.55 6.40
N LYS A 73 -7.48 -0.34 7.07
CA LYS A 73 -7.24 -0.24 8.51
C LYS A 73 -6.41 0.99 8.86
N MET A 74 -5.37 1.30 8.07
CA MET A 74 -4.55 2.51 8.26
C MET A 74 -5.37 3.79 8.09
N ARG A 75 -6.29 3.86 7.11
CA ARG A 75 -7.14 5.02 6.90
C ARG A 75 -8.14 5.27 8.04
N ARG A 76 -8.47 4.24 8.80
CA ARG A 76 -9.36 4.32 9.98
C ARG A 76 -8.61 4.60 11.27
N ASP A 77 -7.29 4.44 11.27
CA ASP A 77 -6.45 4.71 12.42
C ASP A 77 -6.16 6.22 12.53
N PRO A 78 -6.36 6.84 13.72
CA PRO A 78 -6.17 8.28 13.91
C PRO A 78 -4.76 8.79 13.60
N GLU A 79 -3.73 7.98 13.86
CA GLU A 79 -2.33 8.33 13.64
C GLU A 79 -1.88 8.05 12.21
N LEU A 80 -2.25 6.87 11.68
CA LEU A 80 -1.78 6.42 10.37
C LEU A 80 -2.60 6.95 9.19
N LYS A 81 -3.80 7.49 9.40
CA LYS A 81 -4.65 8.04 8.32
C LYS A 81 -4.00 9.18 7.55
N GLN A 82 -3.06 9.90 8.18
CA GLN A 82 -2.36 11.01 7.56
C GLN A 82 -1.15 10.60 6.70
N TYR A 83 -0.79 9.32 6.69
CA TYR A 83 0.32 8.83 5.88
C TYR A 83 -0.06 8.73 4.40
N LYS A 84 0.86 9.14 3.53
CA LYS A 84 0.79 8.83 2.10
C LYS A 84 1.04 7.32 1.91
N LEU A 85 0.18 6.66 1.15
CA LEU A 85 0.34 5.24 0.82
C LEU A 85 0.75 5.11 -0.65
N VAL A 86 1.90 4.52 -0.89
CA VAL A 86 2.42 4.27 -2.25
C VAL A 86 2.41 2.77 -2.51
N PHE A 87 1.55 2.33 -3.43
CA PHE A 87 1.49 0.94 -3.87
C PHE A 87 2.35 0.75 -5.11
N VAL A 88 3.36 -0.09 -4.99
CA VAL A 88 4.23 -0.48 -6.11
C VAL A 88 3.86 -1.88 -6.54
N THR A 89 3.35 -2.01 -7.76
CA THR A 89 2.79 -3.26 -8.26
C THR A 89 3.38 -3.65 -9.61
N ASP A 90 3.38 -4.93 -9.91
CA ASP A 90 3.72 -5.48 -11.22
C ASP A 90 2.47 -5.71 -12.08
N ARG A 91 1.27 -5.50 -11.51
CA ARG A 91 -0.01 -5.84 -12.15
C ARG A 91 -1.05 -4.75 -11.99
N THR A 92 -1.68 -4.37 -13.09
CA THR A 92 -2.82 -3.43 -13.13
C THR A 92 -4.06 -3.87 -12.34
N GLN A 93 -4.16 -5.16 -11.99
CA GLN A 93 -5.32 -5.71 -11.25
C GLN A 93 -5.45 -5.15 -9.83
N LEU A 94 -4.35 -4.81 -9.16
CA LEU A 94 -4.40 -4.24 -7.81
C LEU A 94 -5.01 -2.84 -7.83
N ASP A 95 -4.71 -2.04 -8.84
CA ASP A 95 -5.27 -0.69 -9.00
C ASP A 95 -6.80 -0.73 -9.07
N GLY A 96 -7.35 -1.68 -9.81
CA GLY A 96 -8.80 -1.87 -9.91
C GLY A 96 -9.44 -2.30 -8.58
N GLN A 97 -8.76 -3.13 -7.79
CA GLN A 97 -9.27 -3.56 -6.48
C GLN A 97 -9.21 -2.44 -5.44
N LEU A 98 -8.10 -1.70 -5.39
CA LEU A 98 -7.93 -0.53 -4.53
C LEU A 98 -8.95 0.54 -4.87
N SER A 99 -9.03 0.97 -6.14
CA SER A 99 -9.92 2.02 -6.60
C SER A 99 -11.39 1.71 -6.28
N LYS A 100 -11.84 0.47 -6.49
CA LYS A 100 -13.20 0.07 -6.12
C LYS A 100 -13.42 0.12 -4.62
N THR A 101 -12.50 -0.44 -3.83
CA THR A 101 -12.67 -0.53 -2.38
C THR A 101 -12.69 0.85 -1.71
N PHE A 102 -11.81 1.75 -2.12
CA PHE A 102 -11.70 3.07 -1.49
C PHE A 102 -12.74 4.06 -2.00
N ARG A 103 -13.10 4.01 -3.28
CA ARG A 103 -14.17 4.86 -3.84
C ARG A 103 -15.52 4.52 -3.21
N ASP A 104 -15.82 3.23 -3.05
CA ASP A 104 -17.11 2.78 -2.54
C ASP A 104 -17.21 2.86 -1.00
N ALA A 105 -16.07 2.75 -0.29
CA ALA A 105 -16.07 2.65 1.17
C ALA A 105 -15.69 3.93 1.92
N GLN A 106 -14.87 4.82 1.35
CA GLN A 106 -14.28 5.95 2.11
C GLN A 106 -14.25 7.27 1.36
N ASN A 107 -14.79 7.36 0.15
CA ASN A 107 -14.74 8.56 -0.68
C ASN A 107 -13.32 9.12 -0.91
N GLU A 108 -12.30 8.24 -0.85
CA GLU A 108 -10.90 8.58 -1.11
C GLU A 108 -10.55 8.42 -2.59
N THR A 109 -9.76 9.36 -3.11
CA THR A 109 -9.24 9.29 -4.47
C THR A 109 -7.93 8.52 -4.49
N ILE A 110 -7.83 7.57 -5.41
CA ILE A 110 -6.57 6.88 -5.71
C ILE A 110 -6.00 7.47 -6.99
N TYR A 111 -4.75 7.88 -6.91
CA TYR A 111 -4.01 8.42 -8.03
C TYR A 111 -3.14 7.31 -8.65
N ASN A 112 -3.34 7.06 -9.94
CA ASN A 112 -2.49 6.13 -10.69
C ASN A 112 -1.43 6.92 -11.45
N ALA A 113 -0.16 6.65 -11.19
CA ALA A 113 0.96 7.24 -11.90
C ALA A 113 1.19 6.50 -13.22
N GLY A 114 0.64 7.00 -14.31
CA GLY A 114 0.79 6.45 -15.66
C GLY A 114 2.12 6.79 -16.34
N SER A 115 2.82 7.83 -15.86
CA SER A 115 4.11 8.29 -16.37
C SER A 115 5.12 8.57 -15.26
N VAL A 116 6.41 8.68 -15.60
CA VAL A 116 7.46 9.09 -14.65
C VAL A 116 7.21 10.50 -14.11
N ALA A 117 6.76 11.42 -14.96
CA ALA A 117 6.45 12.79 -14.56
C ALA A 117 5.32 12.85 -13.53
N GLU A 118 4.22 12.10 -13.77
CA GLU A 118 3.13 11.98 -12.80
C GLU A 118 3.57 11.33 -11.50
N LEU A 119 4.44 10.30 -11.56
CA LEU A 119 4.99 9.66 -10.38
C LEU A 119 5.80 10.66 -9.54
N LYS A 120 6.68 11.44 -10.15
CA LYS A 120 7.46 12.49 -9.49
C LYS A 120 6.54 13.53 -8.84
N GLU A 121 5.54 14.01 -9.57
CA GLU A 121 4.58 14.99 -9.06
C GLU A 121 3.81 14.45 -7.84
N LEU A 122 3.26 13.23 -7.93
CA LEU A 122 2.48 12.63 -6.86
C LEU A 122 3.31 12.32 -5.62
N LEU A 123 4.56 11.89 -5.79
CA LEU A 123 5.46 11.62 -4.66
C LEU A 123 5.91 12.92 -3.97
N SER A 124 6.17 13.99 -4.73
CA SER A 124 6.64 15.27 -4.19
C SER A 124 5.58 16.03 -3.39
N LYS A 125 4.29 15.75 -3.60
CA LYS A 125 3.22 16.40 -2.84
C LYS A 125 3.24 15.99 -1.37
N ASP A 126 3.13 16.96 -0.47
CA ASP A 126 2.90 16.70 0.96
C ASP A 126 1.40 16.50 1.20
N SER A 127 0.93 15.29 0.97
CA SER A 127 -0.48 14.91 1.05
C SER A 127 -0.62 13.48 1.56
N SER A 128 -1.77 13.14 2.13
CA SER A 128 -2.09 11.78 2.58
C SER A 128 -2.72 10.91 1.49
N ASP A 129 -2.40 11.16 0.24
CA ASP A 129 -2.97 10.47 -0.91
C ASP A 129 -2.62 8.97 -0.94
N ILE A 130 -3.44 8.21 -1.65
CA ILE A 130 -3.12 6.85 -2.07
C ILE A 130 -2.63 6.92 -3.52
N VAL A 131 -1.39 6.54 -3.74
CA VAL A 131 -0.74 6.51 -5.05
C VAL A 131 -0.48 5.07 -5.45
N THR A 132 -0.82 4.72 -6.68
CA THR A 132 -0.44 3.44 -7.28
C THR A 132 0.51 3.67 -8.44
N ALA A 133 1.55 2.86 -8.55
CA ALA A 133 2.49 2.91 -9.66
C ALA A 133 3.03 1.52 -10.01
N MET A 134 3.29 1.30 -11.27
CA MET A 134 3.96 0.09 -11.73
C MET A 134 5.46 0.14 -11.43
N VAL A 135 6.06 -1.01 -11.11
CA VAL A 135 7.52 -1.17 -10.91
C VAL A 135 8.31 -0.54 -12.05
N GLN A 136 7.84 -0.71 -13.29
CA GLN A 136 8.50 -0.17 -14.49
C GLN A 136 8.67 1.36 -14.44
N LYS A 137 7.74 2.09 -13.82
CA LYS A 137 7.83 3.55 -13.72
C LYS A 137 8.98 4.00 -12.82
N PHE A 138 9.28 3.25 -11.77
CA PHE A 138 10.45 3.49 -10.93
C PHE A 138 11.76 3.15 -11.67
N GLN A 139 11.76 2.11 -12.49
CA GLN A 139 12.93 1.74 -13.31
C GLN A 139 13.22 2.77 -14.41
N GLU A 140 12.16 3.26 -15.09
CA GLU A 140 12.26 4.34 -16.05
C GLU A 140 12.79 5.63 -15.38
N ALA A 141 12.29 5.97 -14.20
CA ALA A 141 12.70 7.12 -13.41
C ALA A 141 14.18 7.05 -12.98
N GLU A 142 14.67 5.86 -12.62
CA GLU A 142 16.08 5.62 -12.30
C GLU A 142 16.99 5.91 -13.51
N GLN A 143 16.56 5.50 -14.70
CA GLN A 143 17.32 5.73 -15.94
C GLN A 143 17.35 7.21 -16.35
N GLU A 144 16.30 7.98 -16.05
CA GLU A 144 16.27 9.43 -16.29
C GLU A 144 17.22 10.21 -15.37
N GLY A 145 17.65 9.64 -14.22
CA GLY A 145 18.70 10.18 -13.37
C GLY A 145 18.28 11.34 -12.44
N ASP A 146 17.02 11.75 -12.46
CA ASP A 146 16.48 12.82 -11.61
C ASP A 146 15.32 12.33 -10.74
N PHE A 147 15.61 11.33 -9.90
CA PHE A 147 14.62 10.68 -9.03
C PHE A 147 15.17 10.52 -7.61
N THR A 148 15.64 11.64 -7.04
CA THR A 148 16.22 11.68 -5.70
C THR A 148 15.58 12.78 -4.86
N ASP A 149 15.50 12.56 -3.54
CA ASP A 149 15.03 13.55 -2.55
C ASP A 149 13.70 14.23 -2.91
N LEU A 150 12.75 13.47 -3.48
CA LEU A 150 11.47 14.01 -3.94
C LEU A 150 10.59 14.46 -2.76
N ASN A 151 10.65 13.75 -1.66
CA ASN A 151 9.86 14.07 -0.49
C ASN A 151 10.56 13.63 0.80
N PRO A 152 10.95 14.57 1.67
CA PRO A 152 11.64 14.28 2.93
C PRO A 152 10.70 13.89 4.08
N SER A 153 9.40 13.73 3.82
CA SER A 153 8.42 13.38 4.85
C SER A 153 8.65 11.96 5.38
N ASP A 154 8.59 11.79 6.69
CA ASP A 154 8.58 10.50 7.39
C ASP A 154 7.18 9.82 7.41
N LYS A 155 6.18 10.48 6.79
CA LYS A 155 4.79 10.02 6.72
C LYS A 155 4.45 9.40 5.36
N ILE A 156 5.37 8.62 4.80
CA ILE A 156 5.17 7.90 3.55
C ILE A 156 5.38 6.40 3.80
N ILE A 157 4.41 5.60 3.40
CA ILE A 157 4.52 4.14 3.49
C ILE A 157 4.46 3.56 2.09
N VAL A 158 5.50 2.84 1.72
CA VAL A 158 5.58 2.13 0.44
C VAL A 158 5.21 0.66 0.65
N LEU A 159 4.23 0.20 -0.10
CA LEU A 159 3.72 -1.16 -0.10
C LEU A 159 4.04 -1.80 -1.46
N ALA A 160 5.05 -2.64 -1.50
CA ALA A 160 5.50 -3.27 -2.73
C ALA A 160 5.01 -4.71 -2.84
N ASP A 161 4.32 -5.05 -3.93
CA ASP A 161 3.94 -6.42 -4.26
C ASP A 161 5.10 -7.15 -4.96
N GLU A 162 5.15 -8.48 -4.83
CA GLU A 162 6.15 -9.35 -5.46
C GLU A 162 7.63 -9.00 -5.11
N ALA A 163 7.88 -8.58 -3.86
CA ALA A 163 9.20 -8.15 -3.36
C ALA A 163 10.35 -9.20 -3.50
N HIS A 164 10.03 -10.41 -3.94
CA HIS A 164 11.01 -11.50 -4.11
C HIS A 164 11.64 -11.57 -5.52
N ARG A 165 11.17 -10.79 -6.48
CA ARG A 165 11.73 -10.80 -7.83
C ARG A 165 13.09 -10.11 -7.87
N THR A 166 13.99 -10.59 -8.72
CA THR A 166 15.38 -10.13 -8.85
C THR A 166 15.54 -8.64 -9.15
N GLN A 167 14.52 -7.99 -9.67
CA GLN A 167 14.48 -6.55 -9.96
C GLN A 167 14.30 -5.67 -8.71
N PHE A 168 14.05 -6.29 -7.55
CA PHE A 168 13.72 -5.55 -6.33
C PHE A 168 14.91 -4.84 -5.67
N GLY A 169 16.15 -5.29 -5.92
CA GLY A 169 17.34 -4.62 -5.38
C GLY A 169 17.48 -3.19 -5.90
N GLY A 170 17.33 -2.99 -7.21
CA GLY A 170 17.33 -1.67 -7.84
C GLY A 170 16.13 -0.83 -7.38
N LEU A 171 14.92 -1.40 -7.41
CA LEU A 171 13.72 -0.70 -6.97
C LEU A 171 13.81 -0.16 -5.53
N ALA A 172 14.35 -0.96 -4.60
CA ALA A 172 14.52 -0.51 -3.22
C ALA A 172 15.51 0.66 -3.12
N MET A 173 16.57 0.64 -3.91
CA MET A 173 17.54 1.75 -3.99
C MET A 173 16.88 3.01 -4.56
N THR A 174 16.13 2.89 -5.66
CA THR A 174 15.41 3.99 -6.30
C THR A 174 14.38 4.61 -5.35
N ILE A 175 13.60 3.78 -4.66
CA ILE A 175 12.62 4.26 -3.66
C ILE A 175 13.34 4.97 -2.50
N ASN A 176 14.43 4.40 -2.00
CA ASN A 176 15.19 5.01 -0.90
C ASN A 176 15.87 6.33 -1.30
N ALA A 177 16.28 6.45 -2.56
CA ALA A 177 16.82 7.72 -3.07
C ALA A 177 15.74 8.79 -3.21
N ALA A 178 14.55 8.41 -3.67
CA ALA A 178 13.43 9.33 -3.83
C ALA A 178 12.78 9.74 -2.51
N LEU A 179 12.72 8.84 -1.55
CA LEU A 179 12.03 8.97 -0.25
C LEU A 179 12.98 8.58 0.87
N PRO A 180 13.87 9.48 1.32
CA PRO A 180 14.98 9.14 2.22
C PRO A 180 14.56 8.83 3.66
N ASN A 181 13.36 9.23 4.11
CA ASN A 181 12.86 9.07 5.49
C ASN A 181 11.77 8.02 5.66
#